data_698bb3accd3edb7ace46cec54d06442c
#
_entry.id   698bb3accd3edb7ace46cec54d06442c
#
_cell.length_a   1.000
_cell.length_b   1.000
_cell.length_c   1.000
_cell.angle_alpha   90.00
_cell.angle_beta   90.00
_cell.angle_gamma   90.00
#
_symmetry.space_group_name_H-M   'P 1'
#
loop_
_entity.id
_entity.type
_entity.pdbx_description
1 polymer ?
#
loop_
_entity_poly.entity_id
_entity_poly.type
_entity_poly.pdbx_seq_one_letter_code
_entity_poly.pdbx_strand_id
1 'polypeptide(L)'
;MSENQKKIWITGASSGIGKAVAEKFANEGWKVAVSARRKELLDELAEHNNISSFPLDVTNQSQINNVFKDVLNSFGDIDICLFSSGTYEPKDEQNIDPDKIKNVINVNFLGVIDCVKVVEDYFKNKKSGHISIVSSIAGYRGLPNSSGYGPSKAALTNFSESIYFDFKKFGVRVSVVSPGFIKTPLTDKNEFPMPFLKTPEYAADKIYNGLVKGNAFEIHFPKGLTLTLKFLRI
;
A
#
# COMPACT_ATOMS: atom_id res chain seq x y z
N MET A 1 4.95 12.24 -28.91
CA MET A 1 4.51 12.05 -27.51
C MET A 1 4.39 10.53 -27.32
N SER A 2 5.12 9.94 -26.41
CA SER A 2 5.21 8.47 -26.28
C SER A 2 3.87 7.91 -25.79
N GLU A 3 3.12 7.28 -26.67
CA GLU A 3 1.80 6.65 -26.41
C GLU A 3 1.85 5.47 -25.42
N ASN A 4 2.96 5.20 -24.75
CA ASN A 4 3.13 3.95 -24.02
C ASN A 4 3.78 4.12 -22.62
N GLN A 5 3.72 5.33 -22.01
CA GLN A 5 4.24 5.51 -20.67
C GLN A 5 3.32 4.84 -19.64
N LYS A 6 3.85 3.88 -18.87
CA LYS A 6 3.13 3.17 -17.83
C LYS A 6 2.73 4.08 -16.67
N LYS A 7 1.63 3.77 -16.01
CA LYS A 7 0.98 4.65 -15.03
C LYS A 7 0.62 3.89 -13.75
N ILE A 8 0.92 4.51 -12.61
CA ILE A 8 0.61 3.94 -11.30
C ILE A 8 -0.07 4.98 -10.41
N TRP A 9 -1.08 4.56 -9.66
CA TRP A 9 -1.67 5.33 -8.57
C TRP A 9 -1.27 4.74 -7.22
N ILE A 10 -0.74 5.59 -6.32
CA ILE A 10 -0.22 5.17 -5.01
C ILE A 10 -0.93 5.97 -3.91
N THR A 11 -1.63 5.29 -3.00
CA THR A 11 -2.14 5.91 -1.77
C THR A 11 -1.13 5.79 -0.63
N GLY A 12 -1.19 6.72 0.35
CA GLY A 12 -0.23 6.73 1.46
C GLY A 12 1.17 7.19 1.05
N ALA A 13 1.28 8.01 -0.02
CA ALA A 13 2.55 8.38 -0.63
C ALA A 13 3.27 9.56 0.03
N SER A 14 2.72 10.21 1.07
CA SER A 14 3.36 11.39 1.67
C SER A 14 4.59 11.09 2.54
N SER A 15 4.90 9.82 2.82
CA SER A 15 6.08 9.42 3.60
C SER A 15 6.37 7.92 3.48
N GLY A 16 7.51 7.49 4.02
CA GLY A 16 7.87 6.09 4.20
C GLY A 16 7.89 5.27 2.90
N ILE A 17 7.30 4.08 2.95
CA ILE A 17 7.31 3.15 1.81
C ILE A 17 6.60 3.75 0.60
N GLY A 18 5.41 4.36 0.79
CA GLY A 18 4.64 4.93 -0.33
C GLY A 18 5.39 6.03 -1.06
N LYS A 19 6.07 6.94 -0.32
CA LYS A 19 6.93 7.98 -0.91
C LYS A 19 8.07 7.37 -1.71
N ALA A 20 8.85 6.46 -1.11
CA ALA A 20 9.99 5.85 -1.77
C ALA A 20 9.61 5.05 -3.02
N VAL A 21 8.42 4.38 -2.99
CA VAL A 21 7.90 3.68 -4.18
C VAL A 21 7.52 4.69 -5.26
N ALA A 22 6.89 5.81 -4.92
CA ALA A 22 6.53 6.85 -5.89
C ALA A 22 7.79 7.41 -6.59
N GLU A 23 8.81 7.76 -5.82
CA GLU A 23 10.10 8.22 -6.34
C GLU A 23 10.76 7.15 -7.24
N LYS A 24 10.76 5.89 -6.81
CA LYS A 24 11.31 4.78 -7.60
C LYS A 24 10.60 4.64 -8.94
N PHE A 25 9.27 4.58 -8.96
CA PHE A 25 8.52 4.46 -10.21
C PHE A 25 8.72 5.66 -11.14
N ALA A 26 8.75 6.88 -10.59
CA ALA A 26 8.99 8.10 -11.36
C ALA A 26 10.38 8.12 -12.01
N ASN A 27 11.42 7.70 -11.26
CA ASN A 27 12.79 7.56 -11.77
C ASN A 27 12.93 6.46 -12.84
N GLU A 28 12.07 5.46 -12.82
CA GLU A 28 11.98 4.41 -13.86
C GLU A 28 11.10 4.84 -15.06
N GLY A 29 10.70 6.11 -15.12
CA GLY A 29 9.98 6.68 -16.26
C GLY A 29 8.46 6.46 -16.25
N TRP A 30 7.87 6.00 -15.15
CA TRP A 30 6.42 5.87 -15.01
C TRP A 30 5.77 7.21 -14.69
N LYS A 31 4.53 7.42 -15.13
CA LYS A 31 3.67 8.46 -14.56
C LYS A 31 3.09 7.97 -13.24
N VAL A 32 3.19 8.80 -12.21
CA VAL A 32 2.83 8.43 -10.83
C VAL A 32 1.81 9.41 -10.28
N ALA A 33 0.59 8.94 -10.02
CA ALA A 33 -0.38 9.66 -9.21
C ALA A 33 -0.15 9.33 -7.74
N VAL A 34 0.04 10.35 -6.90
CA VAL A 34 0.28 10.19 -5.47
C VAL A 34 -0.86 10.77 -4.64
N SER A 35 -1.32 9.99 -3.65
CA SER A 35 -2.42 10.39 -2.78
C SER A 35 -2.09 10.17 -1.30
N ALA A 36 -2.40 11.16 -0.49
CA ALA A 36 -2.38 11.15 0.97
C ALA A 36 -3.11 12.39 1.50
N ARG A 37 -3.30 12.49 2.82
CA ARG A 37 -3.95 13.64 3.46
C ARG A 37 -3.09 14.90 3.48
N ARG A 38 -1.77 14.77 3.63
CA ARG A 38 -0.82 15.88 3.74
C ARG A 38 -0.48 16.41 2.34
N LYS A 39 -1.22 17.42 1.90
CA LYS A 39 -1.09 18.01 0.56
C LYS A 39 0.31 18.56 0.33
N GLU A 40 0.87 19.27 1.30
CA GLU A 40 2.18 19.93 1.20
C GLU A 40 3.28 18.93 0.85
N LEU A 41 3.30 17.75 1.52
CA LEU A 41 4.28 16.70 1.25
C LEU A 41 4.05 15.99 -0.10
N LEU A 42 2.83 15.99 -0.61
CA LEU A 42 2.54 15.48 -1.95
C LEU A 42 3.00 16.47 -3.02
N ASP A 43 2.83 17.76 -2.77
CA ASP A 43 3.23 18.83 -3.71
C ASP A 43 4.77 18.88 -3.82
N GLU A 44 5.50 18.75 -2.70
CA GLU A 44 6.96 18.58 -2.72
C GLU A 44 7.39 17.37 -3.57
N LEU A 45 6.69 16.24 -3.42
CA LEU A 45 6.97 15.03 -4.20
C LEU A 45 6.63 15.24 -5.69
N ALA A 46 5.62 16.03 -6.00
CA ALA A 46 5.18 16.38 -7.35
C ALA A 46 6.08 17.42 -8.06
N GLU A 47 7.13 17.93 -7.41
CA GLU A 47 8.20 18.67 -8.10
C GLU A 47 8.94 17.77 -9.11
N HIS A 48 8.88 16.46 -8.94
CA HIS A 48 9.36 15.50 -9.94
C HIS A 48 8.38 15.45 -11.13
N ASN A 49 8.88 15.70 -12.34
CA ASN A 49 8.08 15.84 -13.57
C ASN A 49 7.11 14.67 -13.88
N ASN A 50 7.40 13.47 -13.37
CA ASN A 50 6.57 12.28 -13.57
C ASN A 50 5.54 12.04 -12.45
N ILE A 51 5.50 12.89 -11.43
CA ILE A 51 4.60 12.72 -10.28
C ILE A 51 3.53 13.82 -10.30
N SER A 52 2.29 13.43 -10.01
CA SER A 52 1.16 14.35 -9.85
C SER A 52 0.45 14.11 -8.52
N SER A 53 0.13 15.20 -7.81
CA SER A 53 -0.46 15.21 -6.47
C SER A 53 -1.99 15.17 -6.56
N PHE A 54 -2.61 14.24 -5.81
CA PHE A 54 -4.06 14.10 -5.66
C PHE A 54 -4.39 13.86 -4.18
N PRO A 55 -4.59 14.94 -3.39
CA PRO A 55 -4.86 14.82 -1.95
C PRO A 55 -6.09 13.98 -1.64
N LEU A 56 -5.97 13.07 -0.68
CA LEU A 56 -7.00 12.08 -0.36
C LEU A 56 -6.95 11.66 1.10
N ASP A 57 -8.10 11.68 1.77
CA ASP A 57 -8.34 10.89 2.97
C ASP A 57 -9.06 9.59 2.59
N VAL A 58 -8.40 8.44 2.79
CA VAL A 58 -8.97 7.13 2.46
C VAL A 58 -10.14 6.72 3.36
N THR A 59 -10.44 7.47 4.41
CA THR A 59 -11.64 7.27 5.24
C THR A 59 -12.86 8.03 4.71
N ASN A 60 -12.70 8.79 3.63
CA ASN A 60 -13.76 9.56 2.99
C ASN A 60 -14.08 8.99 1.60
N GLN A 61 -15.12 8.15 1.53
CA GLN A 61 -15.52 7.46 0.31
C GLN A 61 -15.84 8.41 -0.86
N SER A 62 -16.44 9.57 -0.59
CA SER A 62 -16.74 10.54 -1.65
C SER A 62 -15.46 11.15 -2.24
N GLN A 63 -14.44 11.41 -1.42
CA GLN A 63 -13.13 11.85 -1.90
C GLN A 63 -12.46 10.77 -2.75
N ILE A 64 -12.50 9.50 -2.34
CA ILE A 64 -11.91 8.40 -3.11
C ILE A 64 -12.48 8.36 -4.53
N ASN A 65 -13.82 8.43 -4.65
CA ASN A 65 -14.49 8.43 -5.95
C ASN A 65 -14.08 9.61 -6.84
N ASN A 66 -13.99 10.82 -6.27
CA ASN A 66 -13.62 12.02 -7.00
C ASN A 66 -12.15 11.98 -7.42
N VAL A 67 -11.26 11.65 -6.49
CA VAL A 67 -9.81 11.56 -6.77
C VAL A 67 -9.51 10.52 -7.84
N PHE A 68 -10.16 9.35 -7.83
CA PHE A 68 -9.95 8.36 -8.88
C PHE A 68 -10.38 8.87 -10.26
N LYS A 69 -11.51 9.61 -10.34
CA LYS A 69 -11.93 10.27 -11.59
C LYS A 69 -10.91 11.30 -12.05
N ASP A 70 -10.38 12.11 -11.14
CA ASP A 70 -9.38 13.14 -11.45
C ASP A 70 -8.07 12.51 -11.94
N VAL A 71 -7.64 11.40 -11.32
CA VAL A 71 -6.49 10.60 -11.78
C VAL A 71 -6.72 10.07 -13.20
N LEU A 72 -7.89 9.50 -13.49
CA LEU A 72 -8.22 9.01 -14.83
C LEU A 72 -8.29 10.15 -15.85
N ASN A 73 -8.89 11.29 -15.50
CA ASN A 73 -8.96 12.46 -16.37
C ASN A 73 -7.57 13.01 -16.71
N SER A 74 -6.66 13.00 -15.73
CA SER A 74 -5.29 13.50 -15.91
C SER A 74 -4.39 12.52 -16.68
N PHE A 75 -4.54 11.22 -16.43
CA PHE A 75 -3.62 10.20 -16.95
C PHE A 75 -4.20 9.43 -18.15
N GLY A 76 -5.51 9.46 -18.34
CA GLY A 76 -6.24 8.71 -19.37
C GLY A 76 -6.35 7.22 -19.08
N ASP A 77 -5.42 6.65 -18.36
CA ASP A 77 -5.34 5.22 -18.04
C ASP A 77 -4.54 4.98 -16.75
N ILE A 78 -4.69 3.78 -16.15
CA ILE A 78 -3.89 3.31 -15.00
C ILE A 78 -3.54 1.83 -15.22
N ASP A 79 -2.27 1.49 -15.02
CA ASP A 79 -1.77 0.10 -15.10
C ASP A 79 -1.72 -0.59 -13.74
N ILE A 80 -1.31 0.14 -12.70
CA ILE A 80 -1.14 -0.38 -11.33
C ILE A 80 -1.80 0.57 -10.33
N CYS A 81 -2.52 0.02 -9.36
CA CYS A 81 -2.88 0.72 -8.12
C CYS A 81 -2.13 0.07 -6.94
N LEU A 82 -1.40 0.87 -6.17
CA LEU A 82 -0.74 0.45 -4.94
C LEU A 82 -1.39 1.13 -3.74
N PHE A 83 -2.11 0.38 -2.94
CA PHE A 83 -2.77 0.87 -1.74
C PHE A 83 -1.85 0.68 -0.53
N SER A 84 -1.14 1.77 -0.16
CA SER A 84 -0.13 1.79 0.91
C SER A 84 -0.53 2.68 2.09
N SER A 85 -1.74 3.21 2.11
CA SER A 85 -2.24 3.99 3.24
C SER A 85 -2.26 3.14 4.51
N GLY A 86 -1.84 3.76 5.62
CA GLY A 86 -1.87 3.09 6.89
C GLY A 86 -1.44 3.98 8.04
N THR A 87 -1.95 3.66 9.22
CA THR A 87 -1.57 4.24 10.49
C THR A 87 -1.20 3.16 11.48
N TYR A 88 -0.45 3.53 12.50
CA TYR A 88 -0.09 2.70 13.62
C TYR A 88 -0.19 3.51 14.89
N GLU A 89 -0.96 2.99 15.82
CA GLU A 89 -1.09 3.53 17.17
C GLU A 89 -0.61 2.44 18.13
N PRO A 90 0.60 2.57 18.70
CA PRO A 90 1.12 1.60 19.64
C PRO A 90 0.20 1.56 20.86
N LYS A 91 0.08 0.39 21.47
CA LYS A 91 -0.70 0.18 22.67
C LYS A 91 0.00 0.88 23.85
N ASP A 92 -0.74 1.63 24.65
CA ASP A 92 -0.31 1.94 26.02
C ASP A 92 -0.30 0.62 26.81
N GLU A 93 0.77 0.33 27.53
CA GLU A 93 1.18 -1.00 28.00
C GLU A 93 0.14 -1.81 28.80
N GLN A 94 -0.97 -1.24 29.22
CA GLN A 94 -1.87 -1.89 30.18
C GLN A 94 -3.32 -2.11 29.74
N ASN A 95 -3.82 -1.43 28.68
CA ASN A 95 -5.23 -1.54 28.31
C ASN A 95 -5.49 -1.70 26.81
N ILE A 96 -6.49 -2.51 26.48
CA ILE A 96 -7.07 -2.52 25.13
C ILE A 96 -7.90 -1.25 24.97
N ASP A 97 -7.59 -0.45 23.95
CA ASP A 97 -8.32 0.76 23.58
C ASP A 97 -9.15 0.49 22.32
N PRO A 98 -10.47 0.27 22.44
CA PRO A 98 -11.32 -0.03 21.28
C PRO A 98 -11.38 1.12 20.27
N ASP A 99 -11.26 2.37 20.67
CA ASP A 99 -11.40 3.50 19.76
C ASP A 99 -10.12 3.71 18.94
N LYS A 100 -8.95 3.52 19.51
CA LYS A 100 -7.69 3.43 18.77
C LYS A 100 -7.73 2.25 17.77
N ILE A 101 -8.21 1.09 18.18
CA ILE A 101 -8.34 -0.07 17.30
C ILE A 101 -9.29 0.22 16.14
N LYS A 102 -10.46 0.80 16.40
CA LYS A 102 -11.43 1.19 15.36
C LYS A 102 -10.80 2.17 14.36
N ASN A 103 -10.07 3.20 14.85
CA ASN A 103 -9.38 4.15 13.98
C ASN A 103 -8.37 3.45 13.06
N VAL A 104 -7.53 2.57 13.62
CA VAL A 104 -6.56 1.79 12.84
C VAL A 104 -7.25 0.90 11.80
N ILE A 105 -8.31 0.20 12.17
CA ILE A 105 -9.09 -0.64 11.23
C ILE A 105 -9.73 0.22 10.14
N ASN A 106 -10.30 1.37 10.50
CA ASN A 106 -10.93 2.27 9.54
C ASN A 106 -9.94 2.76 8.46
N VAL A 107 -8.75 3.22 8.87
CA VAL A 107 -7.72 3.69 7.93
C VAL A 107 -7.08 2.55 7.16
N ASN A 108 -6.61 1.51 7.87
CA ASN A 108 -5.75 0.48 7.28
C ASN A 108 -6.52 -0.56 6.47
N PHE A 109 -7.77 -0.84 6.84
CA PHE A 109 -8.55 -1.90 6.23
C PHE A 109 -9.74 -1.36 5.45
N LEU A 110 -10.68 -0.68 6.09
CA LEU A 110 -11.90 -0.20 5.40
C LEU A 110 -11.56 0.82 4.31
N GLY A 111 -10.68 1.79 4.59
CA GLY A 111 -10.24 2.75 3.58
C GLY A 111 -9.53 2.10 2.38
N VAL A 112 -8.81 0.99 2.58
CA VAL A 112 -8.22 0.23 1.48
C VAL A 112 -9.29 -0.53 0.68
N ILE A 113 -10.30 -1.11 1.35
CA ILE A 113 -11.43 -1.74 0.66
C ILE A 113 -12.15 -0.73 -0.23
N ASP A 114 -12.42 0.47 0.28
CA ASP A 114 -13.08 1.53 -0.49
C ASP A 114 -12.23 1.95 -1.70
N CYS A 115 -10.90 2.03 -1.55
CA CYS A 115 -10.00 2.26 -2.68
C CYS A 115 -10.02 1.11 -3.71
N VAL A 116 -10.09 -0.14 -3.27
CA VAL A 116 -10.23 -1.30 -4.18
C VAL A 116 -11.58 -1.25 -4.89
N LYS A 117 -12.66 -0.89 -4.17
CA LYS A 117 -14.00 -0.81 -4.74
C LYS A 117 -14.11 0.22 -5.86
N VAL A 118 -13.47 1.37 -5.72
CA VAL A 118 -13.55 2.42 -6.75
C VAL A 118 -12.84 2.04 -8.05
N VAL A 119 -11.79 1.21 -7.98
CA VAL A 119 -11.05 0.75 -9.17
C VAL A 119 -11.55 -0.57 -9.76
N GLU A 120 -12.47 -1.25 -9.07
CA GLU A 120 -12.95 -2.58 -9.42
C GLU A 120 -13.52 -2.64 -10.84
N ASP A 121 -14.57 -1.85 -11.10
CA ASP A 121 -15.25 -1.85 -12.40
C ASP A 121 -14.34 -1.37 -13.53
N TYR A 122 -13.47 -0.39 -13.24
CA TYR A 122 -12.49 0.10 -14.19
C TYR A 122 -11.56 -1.03 -14.67
N PHE A 123 -10.91 -1.76 -13.76
CA PHE A 123 -10.00 -2.83 -14.13
C PHE A 123 -10.71 -4.05 -14.74
N LYS A 124 -11.90 -4.41 -14.23
CA LYS A 124 -12.70 -5.50 -14.80
C LYS A 124 -13.12 -5.22 -16.24
N ASN A 125 -13.53 -3.98 -16.53
CA ASN A 125 -13.90 -3.56 -17.89
C ASN A 125 -12.68 -3.47 -18.82
N LYS A 126 -11.55 -2.96 -18.30
CA LYS A 126 -10.27 -2.92 -19.02
C LYS A 126 -9.70 -4.31 -19.29
N LYS A 127 -10.08 -5.34 -18.52
CA LYS A 127 -9.58 -6.73 -18.59
C LYS A 127 -8.06 -6.84 -18.46
N SER A 128 -7.46 -5.89 -17.77
CA SER A 128 -6.01 -5.85 -17.51
C SER A 128 -5.73 -4.89 -16.35
N GLY A 129 -4.56 -5.01 -15.74
CA GLY A 129 -4.09 -4.14 -14.67
C GLY A 129 -3.66 -4.91 -13.43
N HIS A 130 -3.24 -4.18 -12.41
CA HIS A 130 -2.71 -4.77 -11.19
C HIS A 130 -3.13 -3.99 -9.95
N ILE A 131 -3.80 -4.63 -9.03
CA ILE A 131 -4.12 -4.12 -7.70
C ILE A 131 -3.14 -4.70 -6.71
N SER A 132 -2.37 -3.87 -6.01
CA SER A 132 -1.42 -4.28 -5.00
C SER A 132 -1.73 -3.62 -3.66
N ILE A 133 -1.75 -4.40 -2.59
CA ILE A 133 -2.15 -3.96 -1.25
C ILE A 133 -0.98 -4.13 -0.28
N VAL A 134 -0.62 -3.06 0.43
CA VAL A 134 0.48 -3.11 1.41
C VAL A 134 -0.03 -3.58 2.77
N SER A 135 0.24 -4.85 3.06
CA SER A 135 0.07 -5.48 4.36
C SER A 135 1.33 -5.30 5.24
N SER A 136 1.73 -6.30 5.99
CA SER A 136 2.92 -6.35 6.84
C SER A 136 3.17 -7.76 7.34
N ILE A 137 4.40 -8.05 7.78
CA ILE A 137 4.69 -9.26 8.59
C ILE A 137 3.87 -9.32 9.89
N ALA A 138 3.42 -8.16 10.40
CA ALA A 138 2.52 -8.11 11.55
C ALA A 138 1.15 -8.75 11.28
N GLY A 139 0.80 -8.98 10.02
CA GLY A 139 -0.38 -9.74 9.62
C GLY A 139 -0.18 -11.27 9.64
N TYR A 140 1.05 -11.76 9.76
CA TYR A 140 1.31 -13.21 9.81
C TYR A 140 0.96 -13.82 11.16
N ARG A 141 1.22 -13.08 12.24
CA ARG A 141 0.98 -13.52 13.62
C ARG A 141 0.76 -12.31 14.53
N GLY A 142 0.01 -12.50 15.62
CA GLY A 142 -0.13 -11.47 16.65
C GLY A 142 1.23 -11.13 17.25
N LEU A 143 1.55 -9.83 17.27
CA LEU A 143 2.77 -9.29 17.86
C LEU A 143 2.41 -8.42 19.07
N PRO A 144 3.31 -8.29 20.07
CA PRO A 144 3.11 -7.36 21.17
C PRO A 144 2.84 -5.93 20.67
N ASN A 145 2.07 -5.16 21.42
CA ASN A 145 1.73 -3.75 21.15
C ASN A 145 1.06 -3.49 19.79
N SER A 146 0.46 -4.52 19.18
CA SER A 146 -0.08 -4.49 17.81
C SER A 146 -1.56 -4.88 17.72
N SER A 147 -2.34 -4.63 18.78
CA SER A 147 -3.74 -5.09 18.89
C SER A 147 -4.68 -4.52 17.81
N GLY A 148 -4.41 -3.36 17.25
CA GLY A 148 -5.15 -2.81 16.11
C GLY A 148 -4.43 -3.04 14.78
N TYR A 149 -3.12 -2.79 14.75
CA TYR A 149 -2.32 -2.86 13.53
C TYR A 149 -2.21 -4.29 12.97
N GLY A 150 -1.79 -5.25 13.80
CA GLY A 150 -1.66 -6.65 13.39
C GLY A 150 -2.95 -7.21 12.77
N PRO A 151 -4.09 -7.15 13.47
CA PRO A 151 -5.38 -7.55 12.92
C PRO A 151 -5.75 -6.84 11.61
N SER A 152 -5.50 -5.51 11.49
CA SER A 152 -5.77 -4.79 10.25
C SER A 152 -4.95 -5.32 9.07
N LYS A 153 -3.69 -5.67 9.30
CA LYS A 153 -2.80 -6.22 8.26
C LYS A 153 -3.09 -7.69 7.94
N ALA A 154 -3.50 -8.48 8.92
CA ALA A 154 -4.02 -9.83 8.69
C ALA A 154 -5.29 -9.82 7.83
N ALA A 155 -6.21 -8.91 8.13
CA ALA A 155 -7.44 -8.71 7.35
C ALA A 155 -7.12 -8.32 5.89
N LEU A 156 -6.15 -7.42 5.64
CA LEU A 156 -5.72 -7.07 4.28
C LEU A 156 -5.15 -8.27 3.51
N THR A 157 -4.36 -9.11 4.16
CA THR A 157 -3.80 -10.32 3.52
C THR A 157 -4.93 -11.28 3.13
N ASN A 158 -5.84 -11.59 4.05
CA ASN A 158 -6.99 -12.46 3.80
C ASN A 158 -7.93 -11.87 2.72
N PHE A 159 -8.21 -10.58 2.77
CA PHE A 159 -8.99 -9.89 1.75
C PHE A 159 -8.34 -9.99 0.36
N SER A 160 -7.02 -9.78 0.27
CA SER A 160 -6.29 -9.89 -0.99
C SER A 160 -6.35 -11.32 -1.56
N GLU A 161 -6.26 -12.34 -0.72
CA GLU A 161 -6.43 -13.75 -1.10
C GLU A 161 -7.84 -14.01 -1.63
N SER A 162 -8.87 -13.48 -0.96
CA SER A 162 -10.27 -13.65 -1.34
C SER A 162 -10.57 -13.04 -2.71
N ILE A 163 -10.14 -11.80 -2.96
CA ILE A 163 -10.42 -11.12 -4.23
C ILE A 163 -9.51 -11.58 -5.38
N TYR A 164 -8.40 -12.28 -5.10
CA TYR A 164 -7.45 -12.73 -6.11
C TYR A 164 -8.13 -13.53 -7.23
N PHE A 165 -8.94 -14.52 -6.87
CA PHE A 165 -9.62 -15.37 -7.84
C PHE A 165 -10.71 -14.62 -8.60
N ASP A 166 -11.38 -13.67 -7.97
CA ASP A 166 -12.46 -12.88 -8.58
C ASP A 166 -11.91 -11.93 -9.64
N PHE A 167 -10.81 -11.24 -9.35
CA PHE A 167 -10.16 -10.35 -10.31
C PHE A 167 -9.42 -11.11 -11.42
N LYS A 168 -8.84 -12.28 -11.11
CA LYS A 168 -8.15 -13.12 -12.09
C LYS A 168 -9.04 -13.53 -13.27
N LYS A 169 -10.33 -13.76 -13.04
CA LYS A 169 -11.32 -14.07 -14.10
C LYS A 169 -11.42 -12.97 -15.15
N PHE A 170 -11.06 -11.75 -14.79
CA PHE A 170 -11.07 -10.57 -15.67
C PHE A 170 -9.67 -10.20 -16.19
N GLY A 171 -8.66 -11.02 -15.98
CA GLY A 171 -7.30 -10.72 -16.41
C GLY A 171 -6.59 -9.67 -15.53
N VAL A 172 -7.15 -9.33 -14.38
CA VAL A 172 -6.59 -8.36 -13.43
C VAL A 172 -5.74 -9.09 -12.38
N ARG A 173 -4.52 -8.62 -12.18
CA ARG A 173 -3.64 -9.16 -11.14
C ARG A 173 -4.00 -8.56 -9.78
N VAL A 174 -3.90 -9.38 -8.75
CA VAL A 174 -3.94 -8.93 -7.35
C VAL A 174 -2.68 -9.43 -6.66
N SER A 175 -2.04 -8.59 -5.87
CA SER A 175 -0.90 -8.98 -5.03
C SER A 175 -0.94 -8.29 -3.67
N VAL A 176 -0.30 -8.92 -2.70
CA VAL A 176 -0.07 -8.36 -1.38
C VAL A 176 1.42 -8.10 -1.17
N VAL A 177 1.75 -6.97 -0.56
CA VAL A 177 3.11 -6.64 -0.14
C VAL A 177 3.20 -6.80 1.37
N SER A 178 4.12 -7.64 1.84
CA SER A 178 4.33 -7.91 3.27
C SER A 178 5.74 -7.50 3.70
N PRO A 179 5.97 -6.19 3.98
CA PRO A 179 7.24 -5.70 4.45
C PRO A 179 7.53 -6.18 5.88
N GLY A 180 8.80 -6.40 6.19
CA GLY A 180 9.32 -6.42 7.54
C GLY A 180 9.49 -5.01 8.10
N PHE A 181 10.45 -4.83 9.01
CA PHE A 181 10.73 -3.52 9.58
C PHE A 181 11.43 -2.63 8.56
N ILE A 182 10.80 -1.50 8.24
CA ILE A 182 11.31 -0.47 7.34
C ILE A 182 11.37 0.85 8.12
N LYS A 183 12.51 1.53 8.07
CA LYS A 183 12.72 2.82 8.76
C LYS A 183 11.80 3.90 8.19
N THR A 184 10.75 4.23 8.91
CA THR A 184 9.70 5.18 8.49
C THR A 184 9.14 5.90 9.72
N PRO A 185 8.47 7.04 9.57
CA PRO A 185 7.80 7.70 10.70
C PRO A 185 6.81 6.80 11.47
N LEU A 186 6.33 5.73 10.83
CA LEU A 186 5.44 4.77 11.46
C LEU A 186 6.20 3.83 12.40
N THR A 187 7.39 3.36 11.99
CA THR A 187 8.24 2.49 12.81
C THR A 187 9.08 3.24 13.85
N ASP A 188 9.26 4.55 13.69
CA ASP A 188 9.93 5.40 14.70
C ASP A 188 9.15 5.45 16.02
N LYS A 189 7.89 5.04 16.01
CA LYS A 189 7.06 4.87 17.22
C LYS A 189 7.35 3.60 18.02
N ASN A 190 8.21 2.71 17.50
CA ASN A 190 8.52 1.45 18.15
C ASN A 190 9.66 1.63 19.17
N GLU A 191 9.44 1.16 20.40
CA GLU A 191 10.42 1.18 21.49
C GLU A 191 11.10 -0.18 21.68
N PHE A 192 10.96 -1.10 20.72
CA PHE A 192 11.54 -2.44 20.77
C PHE A 192 12.55 -2.67 19.63
N PRO A 193 13.49 -3.62 19.79
CA PRO A 193 14.44 -3.95 18.73
C PRO A 193 13.74 -4.41 17.45
N MET A 194 14.13 -3.85 16.33
CA MET A 194 13.61 -4.19 14.99
C MET A 194 14.65 -4.98 14.20
N PRO A 195 14.65 -6.31 14.31
CA PRO A 195 15.64 -7.13 13.59
C PRO A 195 15.45 -6.99 12.07
N PHE A 196 16.57 -6.98 11.34
CA PHE A 196 16.58 -6.81 9.89
C PHE A 196 15.97 -5.52 9.38
N LEU A 197 15.98 -4.43 10.17
CA LEU A 197 15.53 -3.10 9.74
C LEU A 197 16.16 -2.73 8.40
N LYS A 198 15.33 -2.28 7.46
CA LYS A 198 15.73 -1.87 6.11
C LYS A 198 15.28 -0.44 5.84
N THR A 199 15.83 0.17 4.78
CA THR A 199 15.49 1.51 4.35
C THR A 199 14.21 1.51 3.48
N PRO A 200 13.53 2.66 3.32
CA PRO A 200 12.41 2.80 2.39
C PRO A 200 12.80 2.51 0.94
N GLU A 201 14.01 2.87 0.52
CA GLU A 201 14.54 2.64 -0.83
C GLU A 201 14.70 1.14 -1.12
N TYR A 202 15.21 0.38 -0.14
CA TYR A 202 15.24 -1.08 -0.25
C TYR A 202 13.84 -1.67 -0.45
N ALA A 203 12.86 -1.17 0.31
CA ALA A 203 11.47 -1.61 0.15
C ALA A 203 10.92 -1.24 -1.23
N ALA A 204 11.18 -0.02 -1.70
CA ALA A 204 10.77 0.45 -3.01
C ALA A 204 11.33 -0.41 -4.14
N ASP A 205 12.62 -0.78 -4.09
CA ASP A 205 13.25 -1.68 -5.06
C ASP A 205 12.59 -3.07 -5.06
N LYS A 206 12.29 -3.64 -3.88
CA LYS A 206 11.61 -4.94 -3.79
C LYS A 206 10.19 -4.89 -4.33
N ILE A 207 9.45 -3.82 -4.04
CA ILE A 207 8.09 -3.61 -4.51
C ILE A 207 8.09 -3.40 -6.03
N TYR A 208 8.93 -2.50 -6.55
CA TYR A 208 9.05 -2.27 -7.99
C TYR A 208 9.34 -3.56 -8.75
N ASN A 209 10.38 -4.30 -8.33
CA ASN A 209 10.72 -5.56 -8.98
C ASN A 209 9.59 -6.60 -8.89
N GLY A 210 8.89 -6.69 -7.77
CA GLY A 210 7.75 -7.60 -7.60
C GLY A 210 6.54 -7.23 -8.46
N LEU A 211 6.24 -5.94 -8.59
CA LEU A 211 5.09 -5.46 -9.37
C LEU A 211 5.34 -5.49 -10.88
N VAL A 212 6.56 -5.11 -11.31
CA VAL A 212 6.88 -4.93 -12.74
C VAL A 212 7.49 -6.17 -13.36
N LYS A 213 8.41 -6.84 -12.66
CA LYS A 213 9.17 -7.97 -13.20
C LYS A 213 8.71 -9.33 -12.64
N GLY A 214 8.02 -9.32 -11.50
CA GLY A 214 7.57 -10.53 -10.81
C GLY A 214 6.13 -10.90 -11.13
N ASN A 215 5.77 -12.14 -10.74
CA ASN A 215 4.42 -12.70 -10.90
C ASN A 215 3.86 -13.28 -9.59
N ALA A 216 4.60 -13.13 -8.48
CA ALA A 216 4.19 -13.67 -7.20
C ALA A 216 2.95 -12.94 -6.66
N PHE A 217 2.03 -13.69 -6.06
CA PHE A 217 0.92 -13.11 -5.32
C PHE A 217 1.41 -12.30 -4.12
N GLU A 218 2.43 -12.80 -3.41
CA GLU A 218 2.98 -12.09 -2.25
C GLU A 218 4.43 -11.64 -2.47
N ILE A 219 4.62 -10.32 -2.32
CA ILE A 219 5.93 -9.66 -2.35
C ILE A 219 6.35 -9.42 -0.89
N HIS A 220 7.19 -10.29 -0.34
CA HIS A 220 7.62 -10.20 1.06
C HIS A 220 9.13 -10.08 1.21
N PHE A 221 9.56 -9.26 2.16
CA PHE A 221 10.98 -8.97 2.41
C PHE A 221 11.20 -8.39 3.84
N PRO A 222 12.43 -8.52 4.39
CA PRO A 222 13.54 -9.35 3.91
C PRO A 222 13.23 -10.84 4.09
N LYS A 223 13.67 -11.69 3.16
CA LYS A 223 13.29 -13.12 3.10
C LYS A 223 13.60 -13.89 4.40
N GLY A 224 14.76 -13.64 5.03
CA GLY A 224 15.12 -14.30 6.28
C GLY A 224 14.06 -14.11 7.37
N LEU A 225 13.66 -12.87 7.64
CA LEU A 225 12.64 -12.56 8.64
C LEU A 225 11.26 -13.12 8.28
N THR A 226 10.85 -12.88 7.04
CA THR A 226 9.49 -13.25 6.60
C THR A 226 9.28 -14.76 6.54
N LEU A 227 10.28 -15.54 6.11
CA LEU A 227 10.19 -17.00 6.09
C LEU A 227 10.19 -17.58 7.50
N THR A 228 11.01 -17.04 8.41
CA THR A 228 10.99 -17.46 9.83
C THR A 228 9.61 -17.24 10.44
N LEU A 229 9.00 -16.06 10.25
CA LEU A 229 7.69 -15.78 10.81
C LEU A 229 6.58 -16.62 10.18
N LYS A 230 6.67 -16.95 8.90
CA LYS A 230 5.74 -17.89 8.25
C LYS A 230 5.87 -19.29 8.82
N PHE A 231 7.08 -19.76 9.02
CA PHE A 231 7.33 -21.07 9.64
C PHE A 231 6.79 -21.14 11.07
N LEU A 232 6.97 -20.09 11.88
CA LEU A 232 6.45 -20.01 13.23
C LEU A 232 4.92 -19.90 13.33
N ARG A 233 4.22 -19.70 12.22
CA ARG A 233 2.75 -19.68 12.14
C ARG A 233 2.16 -21.12 12.13
N ILE A 234 2.96 -22.11 11.75
CA ILE A 234 2.60 -23.52 11.74
C ILE A 234 2.75 -24.05 13.17
#